data_291bec4a7d1081be59435bfe74b7e8aa
#
_entry.id   291bec4a7d1081be59435bfe74b7e8aa
#
_cell.length_a   1.000
_cell.length_b   1.000
_cell.length_c   1.000
_cell.angle_alpha   90.00
_cell.angle_beta   90.00
_cell.angle_gamma   90.00
#
_symmetry.space_group_name_H-M   'P 1'
#
loop_
_entity.id
_entity.type
_entity.pdbx_description
1 polymer ?
#
loop_
_entity_poly.entity_id
_entity_poly.type
_entity_poly.pdbx_seq_one_letter_code
_entity_poly.pdbx_strand_id
1 'polypeptide(L)'
;ANALLKVMEEPPEGVLFIMTADSLAGVLPTIRSRCISFAVAPVSPADCARYCAAQGVDSKDAALYSELFDGHIGTVLDAARDEARRAQVDKALALAKAAAAQDSYAAAVLLAAYEKDKVGAAALLADFRAVAAAGLRGSPRAPVQGDAARKALAAADAAIQRLGAQVNPKITLSVLAMKFRTF
;
A
#
# COMPACT_ATOMS: atom_id res chain seq x y z
N ALA A 1 -19.22 20.66 -10.33
CA ALA A 1 -19.34 19.41 -11.15
C ALA A 1 -19.99 19.70 -12.50
N ASN A 2 -21.12 20.44 -12.59
CA ASN A 2 -21.86 20.66 -13.84
C ASN A 2 -21.09 21.47 -14.90
N ALA A 3 -20.27 22.46 -14.51
CA ALA A 3 -19.48 23.25 -15.47
C ALA A 3 -18.41 22.39 -16.18
N LEU A 4 -17.80 21.44 -15.49
CA LEU A 4 -16.82 20.52 -16.08
C LEU A 4 -17.49 19.59 -17.10
N LEU A 5 -18.68 19.07 -16.80
CA LEU A 5 -19.40 18.19 -17.71
C LEU A 5 -19.70 18.87 -19.04
N LYS A 6 -20.14 20.15 -18.99
CA LYS A 6 -20.42 20.93 -20.20
C LYS A 6 -19.19 21.12 -21.07
N VAL A 7 -18.04 21.44 -20.48
CA VAL A 7 -16.77 21.60 -21.22
C VAL A 7 -16.24 20.25 -21.75
N MET A 8 -16.57 19.14 -21.09
CA MET A 8 -16.21 17.80 -21.58
C MET A 8 -17.13 17.33 -22.74
N GLU A 9 -18.38 17.80 -22.78
CA GLU A 9 -19.30 17.51 -23.88
C GLU A 9 -18.92 18.27 -25.16
N GLU A 10 -18.53 19.53 -25.01
CA GLU A 10 -18.13 20.41 -26.09
C GLU A 10 -16.77 21.03 -25.80
N PRO A 11 -15.68 20.24 -25.92
CA PRO A 11 -14.33 20.73 -25.61
C PRO A 11 -13.93 21.81 -26.60
N PRO A 12 -13.25 22.89 -26.17
CA PRO A 12 -12.68 23.87 -27.07
C PRO A 12 -11.72 23.21 -28.08
N GLU A 13 -11.59 23.78 -29.26
CA GLU A 13 -10.69 23.25 -30.29
C GLU A 13 -9.25 23.13 -29.77
N GLY A 14 -8.62 21.96 -30.02
CA GLY A 14 -7.27 21.67 -29.58
C GLY A 14 -7.10 21.29 -28.10
N VAL A 15 -8.19 21.16 -27.33
CA VAL A 15 -8.13 20.77 -25.90
C VAL A 15 -8.34 19.27 -25.75
N LEU A 16 -7.43 18.62 -25.00
CA LEU A 16 -7.54 17.23 -24.59
C LEU A 16 -7.61 17.16 -23.05
N PHE A 17 -8.60 16.45 -22.52
CA PHE A 17 -8.71 16.17 -21.08
C PHE A 17 -8.13 14.79 -20.77
N ILE A 18 -7.16 14.74 -19.86
CA ILE A 18 -6.62 13.49 -19.30
C ILE A 18 -6.97 13.46 -17.82
N MET A 19 -7.67 12.43 -17.38
CA MET A 19 -8.09 12.24 -16.00
C MET A 19 -7.55 10.91 -15.48
N THR A 20 -7.13 10.89 -14.24
CA THR A 20 -6.67 9.68 -13.54
C THR A 20 -7.60 9.38 -12.36
N ALA A 21 -7.86 8.11 -12.11
CA ALA A 21 -8.64 7.64 -10.97
C ALA A 21 -8.12 6.26 -10.51
N ASP A 22 -8.18 6.01 -9.22
CA ASP A 22 -7.76 4.73 -8.64
C ASP A 22 -8.74 3.59 -8.98
N SER A 23 -10.00 3.94 -9.24
CA SER A 23 -11.05 2.98 -9.59
C SER A 23 -12.14 3.63 -10.44
N LEU A 24 -12.60 2.89 -11.46
CA LEU A 24 -13.76 3.30 -12.26
C LEU A 24 -15.06 3.37 -11.43
N ALA A 25 -15.16 2.64 -10.32
CA ALA A 25 -16.34 2.67 -9.45
C ALA A 25 -16.50 4.02 -8.73
N GLY A 26 -15.39 4.74 -8.48
CA GLY A 26 -15.41 6.08 -7.90
C GLY A 26 -15.68 7.21 -8.89
N VAL A 27 -15.71 6.93 -10.20
CA VAL A 27 -15.95 7.94 -11.24
C VAL A 27 -17.44 7.99 -11.59
N LEU A 28 -18.02 9.20 -11.57
CA LEU A 28 -19.41 9.41 -11.89
C LEU A 28 -19.76 8.81 -13.27
N PRO A 29 -20.90 8.12 -13.42
CA PRO A 29 -21.33 7.54 -14.69
C PRO A 29 -21.39 8.56 -15.85
N THR A 30 -21.76 9.80 -15.52
CA THR A 30 -21.81 10.93 -16.48
C THR A 30 -20.44 11.31 -17.02
N ILE A 31 -19.37 11.16 -16.27
CA ILE A 31 -17.98 11.36 -16.71
C ILE A 31 -17.54 10.15 -17.54
N ARG A 32 -17.80 8.93 -17.04
CA ARG A 32 -17.41 7.70 -17.72
C ARG A 32 -17.99 7.58 -19.14
N SER A 33 -19.23 8.01 -19.34
CA SER A 33 -19.90 7.93 -20.66
C SER A 33 -19.30 8.86 -21.72
N ARG A 34 -18.46 9.84 -21.28
CA ARG A 34 -17.82 10.85 -22.16
C ARG A 34 -16.31 10.65 -22.31
N CYS A 35 -15.76 9.60 -21.72
CA CYS A 35 -14.32 9.33 -21.71
C CYS A 35 -14.02 7.96 -22.30
N ILE A 36 -12.90 7.85 -22.98
CA ILE A 36 -12.28 6.56 -23.28
C ILE A 36 -11.48 6.15 -22.06
N SER A 37 -11.77 4.96 -21.50
CA SER A 37 -11.10 4.47 -20.30
C SER A 37 -9.99 3.50 -20.67
N PHE A 38 -8.79 3.74 -20.13
CA PHE A 38 -7.66 2.83 -20.22
C PHE A 38 -7.30 2.31 -18.83
N ALA A 39 -7.23 1.00 -18.69
CA ALA A 39 -6.73 0.39 -17.47
C ALA A 39 -5.19 0.38 -17.52
N VAL A 40 -4.56 1.03 -16.53
CA VAL A 40 -3.11 1.01 -16.35
C VAL A 40 -2.78 0.01 -15.25
N ALA A 41 -2.24 -1.15 -15.63
CA ALA A 41 -1.82 -2.17 -14.69
C ALA A 41 -0.38 -1.91 -14.22
N PRO A 42 0.00 -2.34 -12.99
CA PRO A 42 1.39 -2.37 -12.58
C PRO A 42 2.23 -3.20 -13.55
N VAL A 43 3.49 -2.83 -13.71
CA VAL A 43 4.44 -3.65 -14.47
C VAL A 43 4.88 -4.86 -13.64
N SER A 44 5.49 -5.87 -14.26
CA SER A 44 6.01 -7.00 -13.48
C SER A 44 7.05 -6.53 -12.44
N PRO A 45 7.13 -7.14 -11.24
CA PRO A 45 8.16 -6.78 -10.26
C PRO A 45 9.58 -6.82 -10.83
N ALA A 46 9.89 -7.74 -11.75
CA ALA A 46 11.18 -7.84 -12.39
C ALA A 46 11.47 -6.64 -13.32
N ASP A 47 10.50 -6.22 -14.12
CA ASP A 47 10.63 -5.06 -14.99
C ASP A 47 10.71 -3.76 -14.18
N CYS A 48 9.91 -3.66 -13.11
CA CYS A 48 9.97 -2.54 -12.18
C CYS A 48 11.35 -2.43 -11.54
N ALA A 49 11.90 -3.53 -11.02
CA ALA A 49 13.24 -3.56 -10.40
C ALA A 49 14.33 -3.13 -11.40
N ARG A 50 14.27 -3.63 -12.64
CA ARG A 50 15.19 -3.27 -13.69
C ARG A 50 15.13 -1.77 -14.03
N TYR A 51 13.92 -1.24 -14.15
CA TYR A 51 13.71 0.18 -14.41
C TYR A 51 14.22 1.05 -13.26
N CYS A 52 13.87 0.73 -12.00
CA CYS A 52 14.30 1.49 -10.83
C CYS A 52 15.83 1.45 -10.64
N ALA A 53 16.46 0.31 -10.88
CA ALA A 53 17.93 0.20 -10.89
C ALA A 53 18.57 1.11 -11.96
N ALA A 54 18.00 1.17 -13.17
CA ALA A 54 18.44 2.10 -14.22
C ALA A 54 18.25 3.59 -13.83
N GLN A 55 17.32 3.88 -12.89
CA GLN A 55 17.12 5.21 -12.31
C GLN A 55 18.02 5.49 -11.09
N GLY A 56 19.01 4.65 -10.82
CA GLY A 56 20.02 4.83 -9.76
C GLY A 56 19.60 4.29 -8.38
N VAL A 57 18.53 3.51 -8.29
CA VAL A 57 18.17 2.80 -7.04
C VAL A 57 19.11 1.60 -6.87
N ASP A 58 19.56 1.33 -5.63
CA ASP A 58 20.32 0.12 -5.34
C ASP A 58 19.57 -1.13 -5.78
N SER A 59 20.27 -2.08 -6.39
CA SER A 59 19.64 -3.27 -7.00
C SER A 59 18.91 -4.16 -5.99
N LYS A 60 19.38 -4.21 -4.74
CA LYS A 60 18.71 -5.00 -3.68
C LYS A 60 17.42 -4.31 -3.23
N ASP A 61 17.46 -3.00 -3.05
CA ASP A 61 16.30 -2.18 -2.69
C ASP A 61 15.26 -2.18 -3.82
N ALA A 62 15.72 -2.02 -5.07
CA ALA A 62 14.84 -2.08 -6.24
C ALA A 62 14.12 -3.43 -6.33
N ALA A 63 14.83 -4.54 -6.13
CA ALA A 63 14.22 -5.87 -6.15
C ALA A 63 13.25 -6.08 -4.96
N LEU A 64 13.65 -5.67 -3.75
CA LEU A 64 12.81 -5.79 -2.56
C LEU A 64 11.49 -5.01 -2.73
N TYR A 65 11.60 -3.71 -3.00
CA TYR A 65 10.42 -2.85 -3.05
C TYR A 65 9.52 -3.16 -4.25
N SER A 66 10.08 -3.60 -5.39
CA SER A 66 9.27 -4.02 -6.53
C SER A 66 8.41 -5.24 -6.23
N GLU A 67 8.91 -6.20 -5.45
CA GLU A 67 8.13 -7.35 -5.00
C GLU A 67 7.10 -6.97 -3.93
N LEU A 68 7.48 -6.11 -2.97
CA LEU A 68 6.57 -5.65 -1.92
C LEU A 68 5.39 -4.85 -2.48
N PHE A 69 5.67 -3.94 -3.41
CA PHE A 69 4.68 -3.02 -3.98
C PHE A 69 4.15 -3.45 -5.35
N ASP A 70 4.32 -4.72 -5.73
CA ASP A 70 3.68 -5.33 -6.90
C ASP A 70 3.92 -4.56 -8.22
N GLY A 71 5.15 -4.08 -8.43
CA GLY A 71 5.52 -3.39 -9.66
C GLY A 71 5.05 -1.94 -9.78
N HIS A 72 4.59 -1.31 -8.69
CA HIS A 72 4.22 0.11 -8.66
C HIS A 72 5.47 0.99 -8.63
N ILE A 73 5.98 1.39 -9.81
CA ILE A 73 7.24 2.12 -9.99
C ILE A 73 7.33 3.36 -9.11
N GLY A 74 6.28 4.20 -9.06
CA GLY A 74 6.26 5.42 -8.24
C GLY A 74 6.50 5.12 -6.77
N THR A 75 5.76 4.16 -6.20
CA THR A 75 5.91 3.74 -4.79
C THR A 75 7.29 3.19 -4.50
N VAL A 76 7.88 2.44 -5.44
CA VAL A 76 9.24 1.90 -5.32
C VAL A 76 10.29 3.02 -5.30
N LEU A 77 10.16 3.99 -6.20
CA LEU A 77 11.07 5.14 -6.25
C LEU A 77 10.96 6.00 -4.99
N ASP A 78 9.75 6.24 -4.49
CA ASP A 78 9.53 6.99 -3.25
C ASP A 78 10.16 6.25 -2.05
N ALA A 79 9.95 4.94 -1.92
CA ALA A 79 10.53 4.13 -0.85
C ALA A 79 12.06 4.10 -0.91
N ALA A 80 12.65 4.16 -2.11
CA ALA A 80 14.10 4.11 -2.30
C ALA A 80 14.79 5.46 -2.09
N ARG A 81 14.14 6.58 -2.41
CA ARG A 81 14.74 7.92 -2.45
C ARG A 81 14.45 8.76 -1.21
N ASP A 82 13.33 8.53 -0.56
CA ASP A 82 12.92 9.26 0.66
C ASP A 82 13.27 8.43 1.90
N GLU A 83 14.15 8.98 2.75
CA GLU A 83 14.61 8.33 3.97
C GLU A 83 13.48 8.09 4.98
N ALA A 84 12.54 9.02 5.12
CA ALA A 84 11.40 8.88 5.99
C ALA A 84 10.46 7.76 5.50
N ARG A 85 10.26 7.69 4.18
CA ARG A 85 9.48 6.63 3.54
C ARG A 85 10.14 5.26 3.69
N ARG A 86 11.46 5.19 3.51
CA ARG A 86 12.26 3.97 3.73
C ARG A 86 12.11 3.49 5.17
N ALA A 87 12.31 4.38 6.15
CA ALA A 87 12.17 4.04 7.57
C ALA A 87 10.76 3.52 7.91
N GLN A 88 9.73 4.02 7.25
CA GLN A 88 8.36 3.52 7.40
C GLN A 88 8.20 2.09 6.84
N VAL A 89 8.73 1.81 5.66
CA VAL A 89 8.74 0.46 5.07
C VAL A 89 9.50 -0.52 5.95
N ASP A 90 10.64 -0.11 6.53
CA ASP A 90 11.42 -0.93 7.46
C ASP A 90 10.61 -1.31 8.70
N LYS A 91 9.80 -0.39 9.24
CA LYS A 91 8.89 -0.68 10.36
C LYS A 91 7.78 -1.67 9.95
N ALA A 92 7.26 -1.56 8.73
CA ALA A 92 6.28 -2.53 8.21
C ALA A 92 6.90 -3.93 8.03
N LEU A 93 8.15 -4.01 7.56
CA LEU A 93 8.91 -5.25 7.48
C LEU A 93 9.19 -5.84 8.88
N ALA A 94 9.53 -4.99 9.86
CA ALA A 94 9.71 -5.43 11.25
C ALA A 94 8.39 -5.97 11.84
N LEU A 95 7.27 -5.32 11.55
CA LEU A 95 5.95 -5.79 11.97
C LEU A 95 5.60 -7.14 11.31
N ALA A 96 5.94 -7.33 10.04
CA ALA A 96 5.74 -8.60 9.35
C ALA A 96 6.64 -9.73 9.90
N LYS A 97 7.86 -9.41 10.32
CA LYS A 97 8.73 -10.36 11.04
C LYS A 97 8.13 -10.76 12.39
N ALA A 98 7.60 -9.80 13.16
CA ALA A 98 6.90 -10.09 14.40
C ALA A 98 5.66 -10.98 14.17
N ALA A 99 4.93 -10.74 13.08
CA ALA A 99 3.79 -11.58 12.70
C ALA A 99 4.22 -13.02 12.39
N ALA A 100 5.28 -13.20 11.62
CA ALA A 100 5.82 -14.52 11.27
C ALA A 100 6.36 -15.28 12.50
N ALA A 101 6.93 -14.55 13.45
CA ALA A 101 7.43 -15.11 14.73
C ALA A 101 6.33 -15.29 15.79
N GLN A 102 5.09 -14.90 15.52
CA GLN A 102 3.97 -14.87 16.48
C GLN A 102 4.27 -14.02 17.74
N ASP A 103 5.16 -13.03 17.59
CA ASP A 103 5.62 -12.17 18.68
C ASP A 103 4.69 -10.96 18.84
N SER A 104 3.67 -11.14 19.68
CA SER A 104 2.70 -10.09 20.00
C SER A 104 3.33 -8.94 20.82
N TYR A 105 4.40 -9.21 21.57
CA TYR A 105 5.08 -8.17 22.35
C TYR A 105 5.88 -7.24 21.42
N ALA A 106 6.70 -7.79 20.54
CA ALA A 106 7.41 -6.98 19.53
C ALA A 106 6.45 -6.16 18.69
N ALA A 107 5.32 -6.76 18.27
CA ALA A 107 4.27 -6.03 17.55
C ALA A 107 3.69 -4.88 18.38
N ALA A 108 3.37 -5.11 19.66
CA ALA A 108 2.82 -4.08 20.53
C ALA A 108 3.80 -2.91 20.72
N VAL A 109 5.09 -3.19 20.90
CA VAL A 109 6.15 -2.16 21.04
C VAL A 109 6.24 -1.31 19.77
N LEU A 110 6.26 -1.93 18.58
CA LEU A 110 6.28 -1.22 17.29
C LEU A 110 5.04 -0.34 17.09
N LEU A 111 3.87 -0.84 17.43
CA LEU A 111 2.60 -0.16 17.23
C LEU A 111 2.32 0.94 18.26
N ALA A 112 2.92 0.87 19.45
CA ALA A 112 2.72 1.86 20.51
C ALA A 112 3.10 3.28 20.09
N ALA A 113 4.11 3.44 19.22
CA ALA A 113 4.53 4.74 18.69
C ALA A 113 3.42 5.46 17.89
N TYR A 114 2.42 4.72 17.43
CA TYR A 114 1.33 5.23 16.56
C TYR A 114 -0.01 5.38 17.28
N GLU A 115 -0.09 5.15 18.58
CA GLU A 115 -1.36 5.22 19.34
C GLU A 115 -2.06 6.59 19.26
N LYS A 116 -1.29 7.67 19.07
CA LYS A 116 -1.79 9.04 18.96
C LYS A 116 -1.69 9.60 17.54
N ASP A 117 -1.09 8.87 16.62
CA ASP A 117 -0.91 9.27 15.22
C ASP A 117 -1.73 8.35 14.29
N LYS A 118 -2.97 8.76 14.06
CA LYS A 118 -3.89 8.01 13.19
C LYS A 118 -3.40 7.95 11.74
N VAL A 119 -2.78 9.02 11.25
CA VAL A 119 -2.30 9.08 9.86
C VAL A 119 -1.10 8.16 9.68
N GLY A 120 -0.13 8.26 10.56
CA GLY A 120 1.03 7.36 10.56
C GLY A 120 0.65 5.89 10.79
N ALA A 121 -0.31 5.62 11.68
CA ALA A 121 -0.85 4.27 11.87
C ALA A 121 -1.45 3.71 10.58
N ALA A 122 -2.28 4.48 9.89
CA ALA A 122 -2.90 4.05 8.64
C ALA A 122 -1.85 3.78 7.55
N ALA A 123 -0.84 4.64 7.44
CA ALA A 123 0.25 4.48 6.50
C ALA A 123 1.11 3.24 6.80
N LEU A 124 1.48 3.01 8.08
CA LEU A 124 2.18 1.80 8.50
C LEU A 124 1.37 0.53 8.18
N LEU A 125 0.07 0.54 8.46
CA LEU A 125 -0.79 -0.60 8.19
C LEU A 125 -0.97 -0.87 6.70
N ALA A 126 -0.98 0.17 5.86
CA ALA A 126 -1.01 0.02 4.41
C ALA A 126 0.26 -0.67 3.90
N ASP A 127 1.43 -0.28 4.41
CA ASP A 127 2.69 -0.94 4.06
C ASP A 127 2.77 -2.37 4.61
N PHE A 128 2.35 -2.60 5.84
CA PHE A 128 2.27 -3.94 6.42
C PHE A 128 1.34 -4.86 5.60
N ARG A 129 0.21 -4.33 5.15
CA ARG A 129 -0.70 -5.00 4.22
C ARG A 129 -0.01 -5.37 2.90
N ALA A 130 0.78 -4.45 2.32
CA ALA A 130 1.52 -4.69 1.08
C ALA A 130 2.56 -5.80 1.28
N VAL A 131 3.30 -5.80 2.39
CA VAL A 131 4.27 -6.86 2.76
C VAL A 131 3.56 -8.21 2.92
N ALA A 132 2.42 -8.26 3.61
CA ALA A 132 1.64 -9.49 3.77
C ALA A 132 1.11 -10.01 2.43
N ALA A 133 0.62 -9.11 1.56
CA ALA A 133 0.17 -9.46 0.22
C ALA A 133 1.31 -10.01 -0.65
N ALA A 134 2.52 -9.44 -0.56
CA ALA A 134 3.71 -9.95 -1.23
C ALA A 134 4.04 -11.37 -0.77
N GLY A 135 3.96 -11.64 0.54
CA GLY A 135 4.15 -12.97 1.09
C GLY A 135 3.11 -13.98 0.61
N LEU A 136 1.87 -13.56 0.44
CA LEU A 136 0.80 -14.39 -0.10
C LEU A 136 1.00 -14.69 -1.60
N ARG A 137 1.60 -13.76 -2.36
CA ARG A 137 2.02 -13.99 -3.76
C ARG A 137 3.28 -14.86 -3.88
N GLY A 138 3.88 -15.26 -2.76
CA GLY A 138 5.08 -16.11 -2.74
C GLY A 138 6.40 -15.36 -2.92
N SER A 139 6.45 -14.06 -2.65
CA SER A 139 7.70 -13.31 -2.68
C SER A 139 8.69 -13.85 -1.63
N PRO A 140 9.90 -14.31 -2.05
CA PRO A 140 10.90 -14.83 -1.12
C PRO A 140 11.49 -13.75 -0.20
N ARG A 141 11.26 -12.46 -0.52
CA ARG A 141 11.72 -11.33 0.27
C ARG A 141 10.73 -10.88 1.34
N ALA A 142 9.47 -11.34 1.28
CA ALA A 142 8.50 -11.06 2.32
C ALA A 142 8.78 -11.90 3.57
N PRO A 143 8.89 -11.28 4.77
CA PRO A 143 9.20 -12.02 6.00
C PRO A 143 8.09 -12.97 6.46
N VAL A 144 6.84 -12.71 6.05
CA VAL A 144 5.67 -13.51 6.40
C VAL A 144 5.12 -14.18 5.15
N GLN A 145 4.82 -15.49 5.21
CA GLN A 145 4.38 -16.28 4.05
C GLN A 145 3.24 -17.23 4.39
N GLY A 146 2.62 -17.83 3.39
CA GLY A 146 1.60 -18.86 3.53
C GLY A 146 0.39 -18.43 4.35
N ASP A 147 -0.02 -19.28 5.30
CA ASP A 147 -1.18 -19.02 6.17
C ASP A 147 -0.98 -17.80 7.08
N ALA A 148 0.23 -17.59 7.58
CA ALA A 148 0.57 -16.42 8.38
C ALA A 148 0.42 -15.12 7.56
N ALA A 149 0.83 -15.11 6.28
CA ALA A 149 0.63 -13.96 5.40
C ALA A 149 -0.86 -13.68 5.14
N ARG A 150 -1.67 -14.72 4.96
CA ARG A 150 -3.12 -14.60 4.81
C ARG A 150 -3.78 -13.98 6.05
N LYS A 151 -3.42 -14.47 7.23
CA LYS A 151 -3.93 -13.94 8.51
C LYS A 151 -3.44 -12.50 8.76
N ALA A 152 -2.17 -12.20 8.45
CA ALA A 152 -1.60 -10.87 8.56
C ALA A 152 -2.33 -9.87 7.64
N LEU A 153 -2.61 -10.25 6.39
CA LEU A 153 -3.37 -9.45 5.44
C LEU A 153 -4.78 -9.15 5.96
N ALA A 154 -5.52 -10.17 6.39
CA ALA A 154 -6.87 -10.00 6.93
C ALA A 154 -6.88 -9.13 8.19
N ALA A 155 -5.87 -9.26 9.06
CA ALA A 155 -5.74 -8.44 10.26
C ALA A 155 -5.41 -6.98 9.94
N ALA A 156 -4.56 -6.73 8.93
CA ALA A 156 -4.25 -5.39 8.44
C ALA A 156 -5.50 -4.71 7.86
N ASP A 157 -6.25 -5.41 6.99
CA ASP A 157 -7.48 -4.90 6.39
C ASP A 157 -8.52 -4.53 7.47
N ALA A 158 -8.71 -5.40 8.46
CA ALA A 158 -9.63 -5.13 9.57
C ALA A 158 -9.18 -3.92 10.42
N ALA A 159 -7.87 -3.74 10.63
CA ALA A 159 -7.34 -2.60 11.36
C ALA A 159 -7.50 -1.29 10.57
N ILE A 160 -7.22 -1.30 9.26
CA ILE A 160 -7.43 -0.15 8.36
C ILE A 160 -8.90 0.27 8.36
N GLN A 161 -9.83 -0.68 8.21
CA GLN A 161 -11.27 -0.40 8.25
C GLN A 161 -11.70 0.23 9.58
N ARG A 162 -11.20 -0.27 10.73
CA ARG A 162 -11.49 0.31 12.04
C ARG A 162 -10.99 1.75 12.18
N LEU A 163 -9.78 2.04 11.70
CA LEU A 163 -9.26 3.41 11.68
C LEU A 163 -10.11 4.31 10.78
N GLY A 164 -10.56 3.82 9.62
CA GLY A 164 -11.49 4.52 8.74
C GLY A 164 -12.83 4.81 9.41
N ALA A 165 -13.37 3.86 10.17
CA ALA A 165 -14.60 3.99 10.96
C ALA A 165 -14.43 4.80 12.26
N GLN A 166 -13.36 5.58 12.41
CA GLN A 166 -13.08 6.45 13.56
C GLN A 166 -12.90 5.71 14.90
N VAL A 167 -12.62 4.42 14.88
CA VAL A 167 -12.26 3.68 16.09
C VAL A 167 -10.93 4.20 16.63
N ASN A 168 -10.80 4.26 17.96
CA ASN A 168 -9.58 4.76 18.61
C ASN A 168 -8.34 3.97 18.14
N PRO A 169 -7.28 4.64 17.66
CA PRO A 169 -6.07 3.99 17.17
C PRO A 169 -5.43 3.05 18.19
N LYS A 170 -5.34 3.47 19.46
CA LYS A 170 -4.77 2.64 20.53
C LYS A 170 -5.49 1.29 20.63
N ILE A 171 -6.82 1.28 20.67
CA ILE A 171 -7.62 0.04 20.75
C ILE A 171 -7.38 -0.81 19.50
N THR A 172 -7.42 -0.18 18.31
CA THR A 172 -7.23 -0.88 17.03
C THR A 172 -5.87 -1.57 16.96
N LEU A 173 -4.80 -0.85 17.31
CA LEU A 173 -3.43 -1.35 17.26
C LEU A 173 -3.16 -2.41 18.34
N SER A 174 -3.70 -2.25 19.55
CA SER A 174 -3.61 -3.27 20.60
C SER A 174 -4.29 -4.58 20.19
N VAL A 175 -5.47 -4.50 19.59
CA VAL A 175 -6.18 -5.70 19.07
C VAL A 175 -5.38 -6.36 17.96
N LEU A 176 -4.75 -5.57 17.07
CA LEU A 176 -3.88 -6.10 16.02
C LEU A 176 -2.69 -6.86 16.62
N ALA A 177 -1.97 -6.27 17.57
CA ALA A 177 -0.82 -6.91 18.23
C ALA A 177 -1.22 -8.24 18.89
N MET A 178 -2.37 -8.28 19.57
CA MET A 178 -2.86 -9.52 20.21
C MET A 178 -3.13 -10.65 19.20
N LYS A 179 -3.58 -10.33 18.00
CA LYS A 179 -3.83 -11.33 16.95
C LYS A 179 -2.57 -12.05 16.49
N PHE A 180 -1.40 -11.46 16.63
CA PHE A 180 -0.13 -12.07 16.20
C PHE A 180 0.16 -13.39 16.93
N ARG A 181 -0.38 -13.60 18.12
CA ARG A 181 -0.25 -14.87 18.85
C ARG A 181 -0.87 -16.08 18.14
N THR A 182 -1.71 -15.84 17.15
CA THR A 182 -2.49 -16.88 16.45
C THR A 182 -2.23 -16.93 14.95
N PHE A 183 -1.20 -16.25 14.49
CA PHE A 183 -0.79 -16.23 13.06
C PHE A 183 -0.11 -17.51 12.63
#